data_aa3fb2e4168800834fb7053392ec68e4
#
_entry.id   aa3fb2e4168800834fb7053392ec68e4
#
_cell.length_a   1.000
_cell.length_b   1.000
_cell.length_c   1.000
_cell.angle_alpha   90.00
_cell.angle_beta   90.00
_cell.angle_gamma   90.00
#
_symmetry.space_group_name_H-M   'P 1'
#
loop_
_entity.id
_entity.type
_entity.pdbx_description
1 polymer ?
#
loop_
_entity_poly.entity_id
_entity_poly.type
_entity_poly.pdbx_seq_one_letter_code
_entity_poly.pdbx_strand_id
1 'polypeptide(L)'
;VINQHPVELTLSDIEAALEGFRGPIRQIPPAFSAVQINGRRAYDLARKGQRPDLTPRTVTIHALSICDWRPPDLTLDVTCSAGTYIRSLAHDLGERLGCGGHLAGLTRTAASGFTLAEAHTLDHIQAAFKAGHGAELIRPADCALSHWPEVRLDAASADRLQHGHPAPFVVTGVMTTSAVPLAAEAATTNLLLGRAYDPRGNFIAIVEADSATQQWKPKKVLIHA
;
A
#
# COMPACT_ATOMS: atom_id res chain seq x y z
N VAL A 1 -4.32 -29.16 3.36
CA VAL A 1 -4.09 -29.76 2.04
C VAL A 1 -5.17 -30.80 1.83
N ILE A 2 -5.97 -30.66 0.77
CA ILE A 2 -7.09 -31.58 0.47
C ILE A 2 -6.63 -32.67 -0.50
N ASN A 3 -5.72 -32.31 -1.43
CA ASN A 3 -5.12 -33.23 -2.40
C ASN A 3 -3.63 -32.95 -2.51
N GLN A 4 -2.83 -33.98 -2.79
CA GLN A 4 -1.43 -33.89 -3.16
C GLN A 4 -1.23 -34.61 -4.49
N HIS A 5 -0.59 -33.92 -5.43
CA HIS A 5 -0.21 -34.48 -6.73
C HIS A 5 1.31 -34.32 -6.91
N PRO A 6 1.98 -35.25 -7.60
CA PRO A 6 3.35 -35.04 -8.02
C PRO A 6 3.46 -33.76 -8.84
N VAL A 7 4.52 -33.00 -8.62
CA VAL A 7 4.77 -31.76 -9.36
C VAL A 7 5.93 -32.01 -10.30
N GLU A 8 5.62 -32.21 -11.59
CA GLU A 8 6.58 -32.42 -12.67
C GLU A 8 6.64 -31.17 -13.57
N LEU A 9 7.00 -30.03 -12.97
CA LEU A 9 7.05 -28.75 -13.66
C LEU A 9 8.51 -28.33 -13.86
N THR A 10 8.79 -27.80 -15.03
CA THR A 10 10.07 -27.13 -15.31
C THR A 10 10.00 -25.63 -14.98
N LEU A 11 11.14 -24.98 -14.79
CA LEU A 11 11.19 -23.51 -14.66
C LEU A 11 10.53 -22.81 -15.86
N SER A 12 10.66 -23.36 -17.06
CA SER A 12 10.05 -22.80 -18.26
C SER A 12 8.52 -22.84 -18.22
N ASP A 13 7.94 -23.93 -17.69
CA ASP A 13 6.47 -24.05 -17.53
C ASP A 13 5.94 -23.01 -16.54
N ILE A 14 6.67 -22.82 -15.43
CA ILE A 14 6.32 -21.86 -14.42
C ILE A 14 6.43 -20.43 -14.96
N GLU A 15 7.53 -20.08 -15.64
CA GLU A 15 7.72 -18.75 -16.22
C GLU A 15 6.64 -18.42 -17.25
N ALA A 16 6.30 -19.38 -18.15
CA ALA A 16 5.21 -19.23 -19.10
C ALA A 16 3.85 -19.01 -18.42
N ALA A 17 3.61 -19.66 -17.28
CA ALA A 17 2.40 -19.45 -16.51
C ALA A 17 2.36 -18.06 -15.87
N LEU A 18 3.50 -17.56 -15.36
CA LEU A 18 3.60 -16.25 -14.70
C LEU A 18 3.32 -15.06 -15.62
N GLU A 19 3.55 -15.20 -16.95
CA GLU A 19 3.25 -14.16 -17.93
C GLU A 19 1.82 -13.62 -17.81
N GLY A 20 0.85 -14.52 -17.60
CA GLY A 20 -0.56 -14.17 -17.48
C GLY A 20 -0.94 -13.47 -16.15
N PHE A 21 0.00 -13.33 -15.21
CA PHE A 21 -0.21 -12.66 -13.94
C PHE A 21 0.48 -11.30 -13.84
N ARG A 22 1.26 -10.89 -14.84
CA ARG A 22 1.90 -9.57 -14.89
C ARG A 22 0.93 -8.51 -15.42
N GLY A 23 1.01 -7.29 -14.89
CA GLY A 23 0.11 -6.19 -15.23
C GLY A 23 -1.24 -6.25 -14.50
N PRO A 24 -2.29 -5.64 -15.08
CA PRO A 24 -3.64 -5.64 -14.50
C PRO A 24 -4.27 -7.04 -14.58
N ILE A 25 -4.66 -7.59 -13.42
CA ILE A 25 -5.34 -8.88 -13.32
C ILE A 25 -6.65 -8.77 -12.56
N ARG A 26 -7.60 -9.62 -12.85
CA ARG A 26 -8.83 -9.78 -12.06
C ARG A 26 -8.62 -10.86 -11.01
N GLN A 27 -8.79 -10.50 -9.76
CA GLN A 27 -8.58 -11.40 -8.64
C GLN A 27 -9.82 -11.48 -7.76
N ILE A 28 -10.24 -12.68 -7.40
CA ILE A 28 -11.28 -12.91 -6.39
C ILE A 28 -10.61 -12.91 -5.01
N PRO A 29 -11.00 -12.01 -4.09
CA PRO A 29 -10.49 -12.04 -2.73
C PRO A 29 -10.76 -13.40 -2.07
N PRO A 30 -9.89 -13.89 -1.17
CA PRO A 30 -10.17 -15.14 -0.47
C PRO A 30 -11.33 -14.96 0.51
N ALA A 31 -12.10 -16.02 0.76
CA ALA A 31 -13.24 -16.01 1.69
C ALA A 31 -12.84 -15.52 3.10
N PHE A 32 -11.64 -15.89 3.55
CA PHE A 32 -11.07 -15.41 4.81
C PHE A 32 -10.30 -14.09 4.60
N SER A 33 -11.04 -13.03 4.26
CA SER A 33 -10.50 -11.67 4.08
C SER A 33 -11.30 -10.64 4.87
N ALA A 34 -10.72 -9.43 5.02
CA ALA A 34 -11.37 -8.31 5.68
C ALA A 34 -12.33 -7.53 4.74
N VAL A 35 -12.58 -8.02 3.53
CA VAL A 35 -13.52 -7.41 2.59
C VAL A 35 -14.90 -7.33 3.24
N GLN A 36 -15.55 -6.19 3.14
CA GLN A 36 -16.91 -5.98 3.64
C GLN A 36 -17.93 -6.32 2.55
N ILE A 37 -18.93 -7.09 2.93
CA ILE A 37 -20.10 -7.46 2.13
C ILE A 37 -21.32 -7.11 2.96
N ASN A 38 -22.12 -6.14 2.49
CA ASN A 38 -23.31 -5.65 3.22
C ASN A 38 -23.03 -5.29 4.68
N GLY A 39 -21.90 -4.61 4.96
CA GLY A 39 -21.49 -4.19 6.29
C GLY A 39 -20.89 -5.28 7.19
N ARG A 40 -20.76 -6.53 6.70
CA ARG A 40 -20.14 -7.65 7.39
C ARG A 40 -18.82 -8.04 6.73
N ARG A 41 -17.83 -8.44 7.54
CA ARG A 41 -16.56 -8.89 6.98
C ARG A 41 -16.68 -10.30 6.40
N ALA A 42 -16.05 -10.56 5.26
CA ALA A 42 -16.09 -11.85 4.58
C ALA A 42 -15.63 -13.00 5.49
N TYR A 43 -14.60 -12.81 6.30
CA TYR A 43 -14.11 -13.83 7.23
C TYR A 43 -15.14 -14.20 8.33
N ASP A 44 -16.00 -13.26 8.77
CA ASP A 44 -17.05 -13.54 9.75
C ASP A 44 -18.15 -14.44 9.15
N LEU A 45 -18.45 -14.24 7.87
CA LEU A 45 -19.38 -15.08 7.12
C LEU A 45 -18.79 -16.47 6.90
N ALA A 46 -17.52 -16.53 6.47
CA ALA A 46 -16.82 -17.80 6.21
C ALA A 46 -16.71 -18.66 7.49
N ARG A 47 -16.41 -18.07 8.65
CA ARG A 47 -16.39 -18.78 9.95
C ARG A 47 -17.74 -19.39 10.34
N LYS A 48 -18.83 -18.82 9.85
CA LYS A 48 -20.19 -19.33 10.07
C LYS A 48 -20.61 -20.37 9.02
N GLY A 49 -19.67 -20.86 8.19
CA GLY A 49 -19.94 -21.79 7.13
C GLY A 49 -20.68 -21.21 5.91
N GLN A 50 -20.88 -19.89 5.89
CA GLN A 50 -21.49 -19.20 4.76
C GLN A 50 -20.42 -18.96 3.69
N ARG A 51 -20.79 -19.12 2.43
CA ARG A 51 -19.93 -18.74 1.29
C ARG A 51 -20.21 -17.27 0.95
N PRO A 52 -19.26 -16.34 1.25
CA PRO A 52 -19.44 -14.95 0.88
C PRO A 52 -19.39 -14.81 -0.65
N ASP A 53 -20.34 -14.06 -1.22
CA ASP A 53 -20.30 -13.69 -2.63
C ASP A 53 -19.26 -12.55 -2.80
N LEU A 54 -18.09 -12.92 -3.33
CA LEU A 54 -16.93 -12.05 -3.47
C LEU A 54 -16.78 -11.59 -4.91
N THR A 55 -17.00 -10.31 -5.14
CA THR A 55 -16.85 -9.69 -6.45
C THR A 55 -15.36 -9.62 -6.85
N PRO A 56 -14.99 -10.06 -8.06
CA PRO A 56 -13.63 -9.88 -8.57
C PRO A 56 -13.22 -8.41 -8.59
N ARG A 57 -11.96 -8.14 -8.24
CA ARG A 57 -11.37 -6.79 -8.25
C ARG A 57 -10.18 -6.77 -9.18
N THR A 58 -9.97 -5.65 -9.86
CA THR A 58 -8.74 -5.43 -10.62
C THR A 58 -7.64 -5.02 -9.67
N VAL A 59 -6.52 -5.72 -9.75
CA VAL A 59 -5.26 -5.40 -9.06
C VAL A 59 -4.13 -5.42 -10.10
N THR A 60 -3.02 -4.74 -9.80
CA THR A 60 -1.88 -4.69 -10.71
C THR A 60 -0.68 -5.39 -10.10
N ILE A 61 -0.11 -6.35 -10.80
CA ILE A 61 1.20 -6.95 -10.49
C ILE A 61 2.25 -6.19 -11.30
N HIS A 62 3.00 -5.32 -10.64
CA HIS A 62 4.01 -4.49 -11.27
C HIS A 62 5.26 -5.27 -11.66
N ALA A 63 5.67 -6.22 -10.80
CA ALA A 63 6.77 -7.13 -11.07
C ALA A 63 6.49 -8.49 -10.41
N LEU A 64 6.93 -9.55 -11.09
CA LEU A 64 6.78 -10.92 -10.63
C LEU A 64 7.95 -11.75 -11.18
N SER A 65 8.76 -12.28 -10.28
CA SER A 65 9.97 -13.06 -10.63
C SER A 65 10.13 -14.29 -9.74
N ILE A 66 10.72 -15.32 -10.32
CA ILE A 66 11.09 -16.54 -9.60
C ILE A 66 12.40 -16.27 -8.86
N CYS A 67 12.39 -16.45 -7.53
CA CYS A 67 13.59 -16.41 -6.71
C CYS A 67 14.23 -17.79 -6.55
N ASP A 68 13.39 -18.82 -6.36
CA ASP A 68 13.85 -20.19 -6.15
C ASP A 68 12.77 -21.21 -6.54
N TRP A 69 13.20 -22.36 -7.06
CA TRP A 69 12.32 -23.48 -7.36
C TRP A 69 12.92 -24.79 -6.81
N ARG A 70 12.30 -25.30 -5.78
CA ARG A 70 12.62 -26.60 -5.15
C ARG A 70 11.34 -27.40 -5.02
N PRO A 71 10.98 -28.22 -5.99
CA PRO A 71 9.72 -28.93 -5.96
C PRO A 71 9.40 -29.57 -4.60
N PRO A 72 8.20 -29.34 -4.03
CA PRO A 72 7.08 -28.61 -4.60
C PRO A 72 7.06 -27.08 -4.27
N ASP A 73 8.11 -26.52 -3.69
CA ASP A 73 8.16 -25.15 -3.17
C ASP A 73 8.68 -24.16 -4.22
N LEU A 74 7.85 -23.19 -4.55
CA LEU A 74 8.16 -22.07 -5.44
C LEU A 74 8.24 -20.77 -4.64
N THR A 75 9.39 -20.11 -4.68
CA THR A 75 9.59 -18.78 -4.08
C THR A 75 9.53 -17.69 -5.14
N LEU A 76 8.62 -16.74 -4.94
CA LEU A 76 8.41 -15.61 -5.84
C LEU A 76 8.68 -14.28 -5.13
N ASP A 77 9.28 -13.32 -5.84
CA ASP A 77 9.25 -11.91 -5.48
C ASP A 77 8.12 -11.21 -6.24
N VAL A 78 7.28 -10.45 -5.50
CA VAL A 78 6.05 -9.87 -6.04
C VAL A 78 5.96 -8.41 -5.65
N THR A 79 6.00 -7.52 -6.64
CA THR A 79 5.65 -6.10 -6.47
C THR A 79 4.25 -5.86 -7.03
N CYS A 80 3.33 -5.37 -6.19
CA CYS A 80 1.92 -5.26 -6.58
C CYS A 80 1.22 -4.06 -5.95
N SER A 81 0.08 -3.70 -6.53
CA SER A 81 -0.79 -2.66 -6.00
C SER A 81 -1.41 -3.03 -4.65
N ALA A 82 -1.87 -2.02 -3.92
CA ALA A 82 -2.65 -2.24 -2.71
C ALA A 82 -3.92 -3.06 -3.00
N GLY A 83 -4.31 -3.89 -2.04
CA GLY A 83 -5.49 -4.76 -2.17
C GLY A 83 -5.24 -6.09 -2.89
N THR A 84 -4.03 -6.34 -3.38
CA THR A 84 -3.64 -7.64 -3.95
C THR A 84 -3.56 -8.71 -2.87
N TYR A 85 -4.17 -9.86 -3.13
CA TYR A 85 -4.14 -11.03 -2.25
C TYR A 85 -3.14 -12.07 -2.76
N ILE A 86 -1.98 -12.15 -2.13
CA ILE A 86 -0.95 -13.14 -2.51
C ILE A 86 -1.45 -14.59 -2.32
N ARG A 87 -2.39 -14.82 -1.42
CA ARG A 87 -3.07 -16.13 -1.28
C ARG A 87 -3.87 -16.51 -2.52
N SER A 88 -4.60 -15.55 -3.11
CA SER A 88 -5.32 -15.79 -4.37
C SER A 88 -4.34 -15.99 -5.52
N LEU A 89 -3.25 -15.20 -5.58
CA LEU A 89 -2.23 -15.38 -6.60
C LEU A 89 -1.62 -16.79 -6.57
N ALA A 90 -1.29 -17.30 -5.37
CA ALA A 90 -0.75 -18.66 -5.22
C ALA A 90 -1.76 -19.75 -5.65
N HIS A 91 -3.04 -19.56 -5.30
CA HIS A 91 -4.12 -20.47 -5.73
C HIS A 91 -4.29 -20.44 -7.24
N ASP A 92 -4.46 -19.25 -7.83
CA ASP A 92 -4.74 -19.08 -9.26
C ASP A 92 -3.56 -19.55 -10.12
N LEU A 93 -2.31 -19.35 -9.65
CA LEU A 93 -1.12 -19.90 -10.31
C LEU A 93 -1.10 -21.43 -10.27
N GLY A 94 -1.41 -22.03 -9.12
CA GLY A 94 -1.49 -23.49 -9.00
C GLY A 94 -2.57 -24.11 -9.89
N GLU A 95 -3.74 -23.47 -9.99
CA GLU A 95 -4.81 -23.89 -10.92
C GLU A 95 -4.34 -23.79 -12.39
N ARG A 96 -3.65 -22.72 -12.76
CA ARG A 96 -3.11 -22.54 -14.11
C ARG A 96 -2.05 -23.59 -14.47
N LEU A 97 -1.25 -24.01 -13.49
CA LEU A 97 -0.23 -25.05 -13.63
C LEU A 97 -0.82 -26.48 -13.57
N GLY A 98 -2.10 -26.62 -13.20
CA GLY A 98 -2.81 -27.90 -13.13
C GLY A 98 -2.46 -28.77 -11.90
N CYS A 99 -1.59 -28.30 -11.01
CA CYS A 99 -1.19 -29.03 -9.80
C CYS A 99 -1.86 -28.51 -8.52
N GLY A 100 -2.62 -27.41 -8.62
CA GLY A 100 -3.10 -26.67 -7.46
C GLY A 100 -1.96 -25.95 -6.74
N GLY A 101 -2.32 -25.01 -5.84
CA GLY A 101 -1.32 -24.26 -5.09
C GLY A 101 -1.91 -23.56 -3.87
N HIS A 102 -1.05 -23.32 -2.88
CA HIS A 102 -1.40 -22.52 -1.72
C HIS A 102 -0.18 -21.76 -1.21
N LEU A 103 -0.42 -20.67 -0.50
CA LEU A 103 0.64 -19.87 0.11
C LEU A 103 1.17 -20.57 1.37
N ALA A 104 2.43 -21.00 1.34
CA ALA A 104 3.11 -21.64 2.47
C ALA A 104 3.73 -20.60 3.42
N GLY A 105 4.28 -19.52 2.87
CA GLY A 105 4.90 -18.45 3.62
C GLY A 105 4.78 -17.10 2.92
N LEU A 106 4.78 -16.01 3.67
CA LEU A 106 4.74 -14.65 3.12
C LEU A 106 5.56 -13.71 3.99
N THR A 107 6.51 -13.02 3.37
CA THR A 107 7.25 -11.94 3.99
C THR A 107 6.99 -10.65 3.21
N ARG A 108 6.52 -9.60 3.89
CA ARG A 108 6.40 -8.27 3.30
C ARG A 108 7.74 -7.56 3.43
N THR A 109 8.42 -7.36 2.33
CA THR A 109 9.75 -6.74 2.27
C THR A 109 9.71 -5.24 2.14
N ALA A 110 8.62 -4.69 1.57
CA ALA A 110 8.41 -3.24 1.46
C ALA A 110 6.92 -2.88 1.46
N ALA A 111 6.60 -1.66 1.90
CA ALA A 111 5.27 -1.07 1.79
C ALA A 111 5.34 0.46 1.95
N SER A 112 4.75 1.22 1.00
CA SER A 112 4.59 2.69 1.10
C SER A 112 5.90 3.44 1.41
N GLY A 113 7.01 3.01 0.79
CA GLY A 113 8.33 3.63 1.01
C GLY A 113 9.11 3.11 2.22
N PHE A 114 8.52 2.24 3.04
CA PHE A 114 9.23 1.53 4.12
C PHE A 114 9.74 0.20 3.62
N THR A 115 10.94 -0.19 4.10
CA THR A 115 11.55 -1.47 3.77
C THR A 115 11.77 -2.34 5.00
N LEU A 116 11.84 -3.65 4.83
CA LEU A 116 12.12 -4.58 5.91
C LEU A 116 13.53 -4.35 6.51
N ALA A 117 14.49 -3.88 5.71
CA ALA A 117 15.83 -3.57 6.16
C ALA A 117 15.88 -2.43 7.19
N GLU A 118 14.86 -1.54 7.17
CA GLU A 118 14.74 -0.42 8.12
C GLU A 118 13.83 -0.76 9.31
N ALA A 119 13.23 -1.95 9.32
CA ALA A 119 12.32 -2.35 10.39
C ALA A 119 13.07 -2.75 11.66
N HIS A 120 12.48 -2.44 12.80
CA HIS A 120 12.98 -2.85 14.10
C HIS A 120 12.15 -4.00 14.66
N THR A 121 12.79 -4.94 15.35
CA THR A 121 12.09 -5.98 16.10
C THR A 121 11.37 -5.38 17.30
N LEU A 122 10.30 -6.05 17.78
CA LEU A 122 9.59 -5.61 18.98
C LEU A 122 10.52 -5.55 20.20
N ASP A 123 11.45 -6.51 20.34
CA ASP A 123 12.41 -6.54 21.45
C ASP A 123 13.34 -5.32 21.39
N HIS A 124 13.82 -4.96 20.20
CA HIS A 124 14.63 -3.75 20.01
C HIS A 124 13.86 -2.47 20.41
N ILE A 125 12.61 -2.34 19.94
CA ILE A 125 11.76 -1.22 20.30
C ILE A 125 11.55 -1.15 21.80
N GLN A 126 11.20 -2.26 22.46
CA GLN A 126 11.01 -2.29 23.90
C GLN A 126 12.28 -1.92 24.68
N ALA A 127 13.44 -2.41 24.26
CA ALA A 127 14.71 -2.07 24.86
C ALA A 127 15.02 -0.58 24.73
N ALA A 128 14.83 0.01 23.55
CA ALA A 128 15.06 1.43 23.31
C ALA A 128 14.15 2.33 24.17
N PHE A 129 12.86 2.01 24.29
CA PHE A 129 11.95 2.76 25.16
C PHE A 129 12.28 2.62 26.64
N LYS A 130 12.66 1.43 27.11
CA LYS A 130 13.11 1.23 28.48
C LYS A 130 14.40 2.01 28.80
N ALA A 131 15.30 2.16 27.83
CA ALA A 131 16.54 2.91 27.96
C ALA A 131 16.38 4.43 27.76
N GLY A 132 15.17 4.92 27.44
CA GLY A 132 14.90 6.34 27.22
C GLY A 132 15.21 6.85 25.80
N HIS A 133 15.62 5.98 24.88
CA HIS A 133 15.97 6.32 23.49
C HIS A 133 14.87 5.98 22.47
N GLY A 134 13.69 5.59 22.90
CA GLY A 134 12.60 5.17 22.04
C GLY A 134 12.15 6.24 21.04
N ALA A 135 12.28 7.53 21.38
CA ALA A 135 11.94 8.63 20.48
C ALA A 135 12.79 8.66 19.20
N GLU A 136 14.04 8.17 19.26
CA GLU A 136 14.96 8.14 18.12
C GLU A 136 14.51 7.15 17.03
N LEU A 137 13.66 6.18 17.38
CA LEU A 137 13.08 5.20 16.44
C LEU A 137 11.83 5.73 15.72
N ILE A 138 11.30 6.88 16.19
CA ILE A 138 10.08 7.46 15.60
C ILE A 138 10.47 8.28 14.37
N ARG A 139 9.94 7.88 13.22
CA ARG A 139 10.13 8.63 11.98
C ARG A 139 9.16 9.81 11.88
N PRO A 140 9.49 10.84 11.10
CA PRO A 140 8.57 11.94 10.81
C PRO A 140 7.24 11.41 10.25
N ALA A 141 6.14 12.07 10.65
CA ALA A 141 4.78 11.61 10.29
C ALA A 141 4.49 11.62 8.79
N ASP A 142 5.24 12.40 8.02
CA ASP A 142 5.13 12.56 6.58
C ASP A 142 6.05 11.65 5.76
N CYS A 143 6.90 10.84 6.40
CA CYS A 143 7.88 10.00 5.69
C CYS A 143 7.21 9.01 4.72
N ALA A 144 6.02 8.50 5.05
CA ALA A 144 5.22 7.65 4.15
C ALA A 144 4.60 8.39 2.97
N LEU A 145 4.60 9.71 3.00
CA LEU A 145 3.96 10.60 2.03
C LEU A 145 4.98 11.36 1.16
N SER A 146 6.24 10.94 1.18
CA SER A 146 7.35 11.62 0.47
C SER A 146 7.11 11.79 -1.04
N HIS A 147 6.25 10.95 -1.62
CA HIS A 147 5.83 11.02 -3.03
C HIS A 147 4.79 12.12 -3.32
N TRP A 148 4.20 12.75 -2.27
CA TRP A 148 3.31 13.89 -2.44
C TRP A 148 4.09 15.20 -2.41
N PRO A 149 3.65 16.23 -3.17
CA PRO A 149 4.32 17.52 -3.18
C PRO A 149 4.26 18.21 -1.81
N GLU A 150 5.31 18.96 -1.51
CA GLU A 150 5.36 19.84 -0.35
C GLU A 150 4.63 21.16 -0.65
N VAL A 151 3.81 21.60 0.29
CA VAL A 151 3.12 22.90 0.28
C VAL A 151 3.62 23.70 1.48
N ARG A 152 4.48 24.68 1.24
CA ARG A 152 5.01 25.57 2.28
C ARG A 152 4.11 26.79 2.41
N LEU A 153 3.61 27.01 3.61
CA LEU A 153 2.59 28.02 3.90
C LEU A 153 3.21 29.19 4.67
N ASP A 154 2.61 30.36 4.52
CA ASP A 154 2.82 31.47 5.45
C ASP A 154 2.08 31.22 6.78
N ALA A 155 2.35 32.07 7.79
CA ALA A 155 1.78 31.90 9.12
C ALA A 155 0.25 31.97 9.13
N ALA A 156 -0.35 32.87 8.33
CA ALA A 156 -1.79 33.04 8.28
C ALA A 156 -2.49 31.84 7.60
N SER A 157 -1.91 31.34 6.50
CA SER A 157 -2.41 30.15 5.81
C SER A 157 -2.26 28.89 6.65
N ALA A 158 -1.15 28.75 7.38
CA ALA A 158 -0.92 27.64 8.30
C ALA A 158 -1.95 27.64 9.44
N ASP A 159 -2.21 28.79 10.06
CA ASP A 159 -3.20 28.96 11.11
C ASP A 159 -4.61 28.57 10.60
N ARG A 160 -5.00 29.03 9.41
CA ARG A 160 -6.28 28.66 8.80
C ARG A 160 -6.43 27.16 8.63
N LEU A 161 -5.41 26.49 8.05
CA LEU A 161 -5.45 25.02 7.85
C LEU A 161 -5.51 24.26 9.16
N GLN A 162 -4.78 24.70 10.19
CA GLN A 162 -4.79 24.08 11.52
C GLN A 162 -6.19 24.13 12.17
N HIS A 163 -6.98 25.17 11.86
CA HIS A 163 -8.36 25.32 12.30
C HIS A 163 -9.39 24.69 11.34
N GLY A 164 -8.92 23.93 10.33
CA GLY A 164 -9.80 23.24 9.37
C GLY A 164 -10.35 24.13 8.26
N HIS A 165 -9.86 25.36 8.11
CA HIS A 165 -10.28 26.30 7.06
C HIS A 165 -9.39 26.21 5.83
N PRO A 166 -9.94 26.38 4.61
CA PRO A 166 -9.15 26.46 3.39
C PRO A 166 -8.14 27.63 3.41
N ALA A 167 -6.99 27.44 2.79
CA ALA A 167 -5.97 28.46 2.60
C ALA A 167 -5.73 28.71 1.10
N PRO A 168 -5.42 29.95 0.69
CA PRO A 168 -5.16 30.26 -0.72
C PRO A 168 -3.88 29.55 -1.20
N PHE A 169 -3.74 29.40 -2.55
CA PHE A 169 -2.54 28.83 -3.19
C PHE A 169 -1.32 29.76 -3.10
N VAL A 170 -1.25 30.67 -2.15
CA VAL A 170 -0.08 31.53 -1.97
C VAL A 170 1.09 30.67 -1.49
N VAL A 171 1.98 30.33 -2.41
CA VAL A 171 3.17 29.53 -2.17
C VAL A 171 4.34 30.49 -2.05
N THR A 172 4.83 30.71 -0.83
CA THR A 172 6.13 31.31 -0.61
C THR A 172 7.21 30.23 -0.74
N GLY A 173 7.74 30.05 -1.95
CA GLY A 173 8.84 29.12 -2.20
C GLY A 173 8.53 28.00 -3.18
N VAL A 174 9.49 27.75 -4.03
CA VAL A 174 9.56 26.84 -5.15
C VAL A 174 8.89 25.49 -4.84
N MET A 175 7.86 25.15 -5.60
CA MET A 175 7.47 23.75 -5.79
C MET A 175 8.68 23.01 -6.38
N THR A 176 9.40 22.25 -5.56
CA THR A 176 10.39 21.31 -6.08
C THR A 176 9.61 20.13 -6.69
N THR A 177 9.22 20.34 -7.94
CA THR A 177 8.75 19.29 -8.84
C THR A 177 9.93 18.41 -9.21
N SER A 178 10.25 17.46 -8.37
CA SER A 178 11.11 16.34 -8.75
C SER A 178 10.38 15.01 -8.69
N ALA A 179 9.07 15.00 -8.88
CA ALA A 179 8.30 13.76 -9.01
C ALA A 179 6.95 14.03 -9.68
N VAL A 180 6.98 14.27 -10.99
CA VAL A 180 5.86 13.91 -11.84
C VAL A 180 6.42 12.91 -12.81
N PRO A 181 6.22 11.62 -12.56
CA PRO A 181 5.27 10.88 -13.33
C PRO A 181 4.59 9.73 -12.54
N LEU A 182 3.53 9.98 -11.84
CA LEU A 182 2.59 8.92 -11.47
C LEU A 182 1.14 9.40 -11.67
N ALA A 183 0.97 10.37 -12.57
CA ALA A 183 -0.32 10.89 -12.99
C ALA A 183 -1.03 10.00 -14.02
N ALA A 184 -0.53 8.82 -14.34
CA ALA A 184 -1.14 7.96 -15.35
C ALA A 184 -2.14 6.92 -14.82
N GLU A 185 -2.16 6.63 -13.52
CA GLU A 185 -3.12 5.67 -12.95
C GLU A 185 -4.23 6.29 -12.07
N ALA A 186 -4.17 7.59 -11.78
CA ALA A 186 -5.23 8.31 -11.06
C ALA A 186 -6.20 9.03 -12.03
N ALA A 187 -6.46 8.46 -13.19
CA ALA A 187 -7.27 9.09 -14.25
C ALA A 187 -8.79 9.09 -13.98
N THR A 188 -9.24 9.12 -12.72
CA THR A 188 -10.68 9.26 -12.45
C THR A 188 -11.03 10.28 -11.35
N THR A 189 -10.06 10.90 -10.68
CA THR A 189 -10.33 12.04 -9.79
C THR A 189 -9.10 12.92 -9.74
N ASN A 190 -9.17 14.10 -10.30
CA ASN A 190 -8.09 15.11 -10.42
C ASN A 190 -7.79 15.77 -9.05
N LEU A 191 -7.58 14.98 -7.99
CA LEU A 191 -7.35 15.44 -6.63
C LEU A 191 -5.84 15.44 -6.37
N LEU A 192 -5.20 16.61 -6.53
CA LEU A 192 -3.79 16.77 -6.14
C LEU A 192 -3.71 16.88 -4.62
N LEU A 193 -3.20 15.81 -3.97
CA LEU A 193 -2.91 15.82 -2.54
C LEU A 193 -1.50 16.36 -2.30
N GLY A 194 -1.32 17.11 -1.21
CA GLY A 194 -0.04 17.66 -0.79
C GLY A 194 0.20 17.57 0.71
N ARG A 195 1.46 17.73 1.11
CA ARG A 195 1.92 17.81 2.49
C ARG A 195 2.12 19.28 2.85
N ALA A 196 1.32 19.81 3.77
CA ALA A 196 1.39 21.20 4.18
C ALA A 196 2.32 21.38 5.38
N TYR A 197 3.20 22.37 5.26
CA TYR A 197 4.18 22.73 6.30
C TYR A 197 4.01 24.19 6.71
N ASP A 198 4.14 24.44 8.01
CA ASP A 198 4.19 25.79 8.57
C ASP A 198 5.54 26.50 8.24
N PRO A 199 5.70 27.80 8.56
CA PRO A 199 6.96 28.51 8.31
C PRO A 199 8.17 27.95 9.07
N ARG A 200 7.94 27.16 10.12
CA ARG A 200 9.00 26.51 10.92
C ARG A 200 9.40 25.16 10.33
N GLY A 201 8.70 24.69 9.27
CA GLY A 201 8.95 23.39 8.64
C GLY A 201 8.24 22.22 9.33
N ASN A 202 7.28 22.45 10.20
CA ASN A 202 6.48 21.40 10.80
C ASN A 202 5.41 20.94 9.81
N PHE A 203 5.26 19.63 9.65
CA PHE A 203 4.17 19.02 8.87
C PHE A 203 2.85 19.15 9.64
N ILE A 204 1.92 19.99 9.14
CA ILE A 204 0.70 20.35 9.86
C ILE A 204 -0.58 19.77 9.27
N ALA A 205 -0.59 19.43 7.99
CA ALA A 205 -1.80 18.89 7.35
C ALA A 205 -1.51 18.13 6.06
N ILE A 206 -2.40 17.21 5.74
CA ILE A 206 -2.62 16.74 4.38
C ILE A 206 -3.65 17.65 3.76
N VAL A 207 -3.35 18.18 2.58
CA VAL A 207 -4.20 19.11 1.85
C VAL A 207 -4.56 18.57 0.48
N GLU A 208 -5.68 19.05 -0.03
CA GLU A 208 -6.20 18.75 -1.36
C GLU A 208 -6.33 20.08 -2.13
N ALA A 209 -5.80 20.10 -3.36
CA ALA A 209 -5.91 21.27 -4.22
C ALA A 209 -7.34 21.38 -4.78
N ASP A 210 -7.98 22.52 -4.54
CA ASP A 210 -9.21 22.91 -5.22
C ASP A 210 -8.90 23.95 -6.30
N SER A 211 -8.77 23.48 -7.53
CA SER A 211 -8.46 24.34 -8.68
C SER A 211 -9.57 25.35 -9.00
N ALA A 212 -10.82 25.06 -8.65
CA ALA A 212 -11.93 25.95 -8.92
C ALA A 212 -11.92 27.19 -8.01
N THR A 213 -11.53 26.99 -6.74
CA THR A 213 -11.45 28.09 -5.76
C THR A 213 -10.03 28.61 -5.56
N GLN A 214 -9.01 28.00 -6.20
CA GLN A 214 -7.59 28.31 -6.01
C GLN A 214 -7.18 28.24 -4.55
N GLN A 215 -7.61 27.17 -3.85
CA GLN A 215 -7.37 26.99 -2.42
C GLN A 215 -6.90 25.58 -2.10
N TRP A 216 -6.07 25.47 -1.06
CA TRP A 216 -5.78 24.22 -0.38
C TRP A 216 -6.86 23.93 0.66
N LYS A 217 -7.55 22.81 0.52
CA LYS A 217 -8.54 22.32 1.50
C LYS A 217 -7.87 21.30 2.44
N PRO A 218 -8.00 21.45 3.76
CA PRO A 218 -7.46 20.46 4.70
C PRO A 218 -8.25 19.16 4.58
N LYS A 219 -7.53 18.07 4.30
CA LYS A 219 -8.07 16.70 4.29
C LYS A 219 -7.88 16.02 5.64
N LYS A 220 -6.73 16.27 6.25
CA LYS A 220 -6.35 15.79 7.57
C LYS A 220 -5.46 16.83 8.23
N VAL A 221 -5.88 17.33 9.37
CA VAL A 221 -5.08 18.24 10.20
C VAL A 221 -4.36 17.43 11.27
N LEU A 222 -3.10 17.77 11.51
CA LEU A 222 -2.26 17.20 12.56
C LEU A 222 -2.19 18.22 13.70
N ILE A 223 -2.64 17.81 14.88
CA ILE A 223 -2.54 18.63 16.07
C ILE A 223 -1.19 18.29 16.73
N HIS A 224 -0.29 19.25 16.76
CA HIS A 224 0.92 19.13 17.57
C HIS A 224 0.55 19.48 19.02
N ALA A 225 0.68 18.49 19.90
CA ALA A 225 0.49 18.69 21.34
C ALA A 225 1.71 19.39 21.94
#